data_b91f5a981f333fed4e97a22232d5003d
#
_entry.id   b91f5a981f333fed4e97a22232d5003d
#
_cell.length_a   1.000
_cell.length_b   1.000
_cell.length_c   1.000
_cell.angle_alpha   90.00
_cell.angle_beta   90.00
_cell.angle_gamma   90.00
#
_symmetry.space_group_name_H-M   'P 1'
#
loop_
_entity.id
_entity.type
_entity.pdbx_description
1 polymer ?
#
loop_
_entity_poly.entity_id
_entity_poly.type
_entity_poly.pdbx_seq_one_letter_code
_entity_poly.pdbx_strand_id
1 'polypeptide(L)'
;KYGIEVDIINTKSRQEIIEEINSQNYDIVHIHYDVFIDIINTINSKIKIISSHYPYINNISHHARDNYHVILPQIVNNKNFHIFASSQKDIDTFIKFGAIPENIFLSKLGVKEDDYNFFAESIYNKTLCFSQIVERKRQYLIQNIEDIDFMGRLDDQKFNNLKNYKGEVSRKFLNEEISKYSNFILISSIENTTPLVVKEALICGLGVVVSESVSYELDANLDFISVIKEEYINDIDYIKKIIDENKLISIQKRNEIRNYGIENFGLESILTKSYIKKLKSLI
;
A
#
# COMPACT_ATOMS: atom_id res chain seq x y z
N LYS A 1 0.00 21.87 10.89
CA LYS A 1 -0.59 21.21 12.06
C LYS A 1 0.48 20.84 13.09
N TYR A 2 1.62 20.29 12.69
CA TYR A 2 2.67 19.76 13.59
C TYR A 2 3.87 20.69 13.78
N GLY A 3 3.79 21.96 13.36
CA GLY A 3 4.90 22.91 13.31
C GLY A 3 5.90 22.57 12.20
N ILE A 4 5.42 21.91 11.13
CA ILE A 4 6.17 21.57 9.92
C ILE A 4 5.44 22.23 8.74
N GLU A 5 6.16 23.05 7.98
CA GLU A 5 5.72 23.54 6.67
C GLU A 5 6.15 22.54 5.60
N VAL A 6 5.30 22.30 4.62
CA VAL A 6 5.53 21.29 3.59
C VAL A 6 5.23 21.87 2.22
N ASP A 7 6.24 21.84 1.35
CA ASP A 7 6.10 22.11 -0.08
C ASP A 7 6.11 20.79 -0.83
N ILE A 8 5.21 20.65 -1.80
CA ILE A 8 5.13 19.47 -2.66
C ILE A 8 5.60 19.86 -4.05
N ILE A 9 6.75 19.31 -4.44
CA ILE A 9 7.35 19.54 -5.76
C ILE A 9 7.08 18.28 -6.61
N ASN A 10 6.25 18.43 -7.63
CA ASN A 10 5.89 17.35 -8.54
C ASN A 10 5.73 17.89 -9.99
N THR A 11 5.56 16.99 -10.95
CA THR A 11 5.25 17.33 -12.35
C THR A 11 6.29 18.15 -13.10
N LYS A 12 7.53 18.23 -12.61
CA LYS A 12 8.65 18.95 -13.22
C LYS A 12 9.71 17.98 -13.77
N SER A 13 10.56 18.49 -14.66
CA SER A 13 11.76 17.75 -15.04
C SER A 13 12.71 17.60 -13.84
N ARG A 14 13.62 16.62 -13.90
CA ARG A 14 14.63 16.40 -12.85
C ARG A 14 15.46 17.65 -12.57
N GLN A 15 15.84 18.38 -13.62
CA GLN A 15 16.63 19.61 -13.51
C GLN A 15 15.85 20.71 -12.77
N GLU A 16 14.58 20.94 -13.14
CA GLU A 16 13.72 21.92 -12.47
C GLU A 16 13.49 21.58 -10.99
N ILE A 17 13.34 20.30 -10.66
CA ILE A 17 13.23 19.85 -9.26
C ILE A 17 14.49 20.18 -8.47
N ILE A 18 15.67 19.91 -9.02
CA ILE A 18 16.96 20.20 -8.38
C ILE A 18 17.13 21.72 -8.19
N GLU A 19 16.85 22.52 -9.21
CA GLU A 19 16.96 23.98 -9.16
C GLU A 19 16.02 24.57 -8.12
N GLU A 20 14.77 24.12 -8.07
CA GLU A 20 13.79 24.58 -7.10
C GLU A 20 14.21 24.22 -5.65
N ILE A 21 14.60 22.97 -5.40
CA ILE A 21 15.08 22.56 -4.09
C ILE A 21 16.30 23.38 -3.67
N ASN A 22 17.26 23.56 -4.56
CA ASN A 22 18.50 24.27 -4.25
C ASN A 22 18.33 25.79 -4.12
N SER A 23 17.26 26.35 -4.67
CA SER A 23 16.92 27.78 -4.52
C SER A 23 16.30 28.10 -3.15
N GLN A 24 15.83 27.08 -2.43
CA GLN A 24 15.24 27.17 -1.11
C GLN A 24 16.16 26.53 -0.05
N ASN A 25 16.03 26.96 1.20
CA ASN A 25 16.78 26.38 2.32
C ASN A 25 15.90 25.37 3.09
N TYR A 26 15.56 24.26 2.46
CA TYR A 26 14.81 23.21 3.14
C TYR A 26 15.67 22.53 4.21
N ASP A 27 15.14 22.40 5.42
CA ASP A 27 15.79 21.60 6.47
C ASP A 27 15.77 20.13 6.13
N ILE A 28 14.67 19.64 5.54
CA ILE A 28 14.46 18.25 5.15
C ILE A 28 13.97 18.19 3.71
N VAL A 29 14.58 17.33 2.90
CA VAL A 29 14.04 16.94 1.59
C VAL A 29 13.73 15.45 1.61
N HIS A 30 12.47 15.10 1.34
CA HIS A 30 12.01 13.72 1.26
C HIS A 30 11.61 13.36 -0.17
N ILE A 31 12.37 12.47 -0.78
CA ILE A 31 12.11 11.96 -2.13
C ILE A 31 11.28 10.68 -2.02
N HIS A 32 10.08 10.72 -2.59
CA HIS A 32 9.26 9.53 -2.79
C HIS A 32 9.65 8.89 -4.13
N TYR A 33 9.89 7.61 -4.12
CA TYR A 33 10.42 6.77 -5.20
C TYR A 33 11.94 6.80 -5.38
N ASP A 34 12.51 5.66 -5.20
CA ASP A 34 13.93 5.34 -5.31
C ASP A 34 14.53 5.48 -6.72
N VAL A 35 13.68 5.51 -7.75
CA VAL A 35 14.11 5.83 -9.13
C VAL A 35 14.68 7.26 -9.29
N PHE A 36 14.47 8.13 -8.28
CA PHE A 36 15.02 9.48 -8.24
C PHE A 36 16.27 9.60 -7.36
N ILE A 37 16.96 8.48 -7.10
CA ILE A 37 18.19 8.46 -6.29
C ILE A 37 19.29 9.41 -6.81
N ASP A 38 19.33 9.65 -8.11
CA ASP A 38 20.25 10.59 -8.74
C ASP A 38 20.03 12.02 -8.24
N ILE A 39 18.80 12.45 -8.00
CA ILE A 39 18.47 13.79 -7.50
C ILE A 39 19.04 13.99 -6.08
N ILE A 40 18.95 12.99 -5.21
CA ILE A 40 19.32 13.15 -3.80
C ILE A 40 20.79 13.51 -3.59
N ASN A 41 21.65 13.13 -4.54
CA ASN A 41 23.08 13.42 -4.50
C ASN A 41 23.42 14.85 -4.94
N THR A 42 22.51 15.53 -5.65
CA THR A 42 22.73 16.86 -6.26
C THR A 42 22.01 17.98 -5.54
N ILE A 43 21.07 17.66 -4.64
CA ILE A 43 20.32 18.65 -3.87
C ILE A 43 21.07 19.11 -2.62
N ASN A 44 20.84 20.38 -2.25
CA ASN A 44 21.31 21.00 -1.01
C ASN A 44 20.23 20.92 0.06
N SER A 45 20.40 20.04 1.06
CA SER A 45 19.56 19.96 2.25
C SER A 45 20.36 19.32 3.37
N LYS A 46 20.10 19.74 4.62
CA LYS A 46 20.77 19.16 5.80
C LYS A 46 20.38 17.70 6.00
N ILE A 47 19.09 17.41 5.83
CA ILE A 47 18.52 16.10 6.03
C ILE A 47 17.87 15.65 4.72
N LYS A 48 18.30 14.52 4.22
CA LYS A 48 17.80 13.90 2.99
C LYS A 48 17.18 12.57 3.32
N ILE A 49 15.99 12.31 2.77
CA ILE A 49 15.24 11.09 3.00
C ILE A 49 14.81 10.53 1.64
N ILE A 50 14.86 9.21 1.50
CA ILE A 50 14.32 8.48 0.34
C ILE A 50 13.33 7.42 0.82
N SER A 51 12.18 7.32 0.15
CA SER A 51 11.25 6.19 0.32
C SER A 51 11.28 5.29 -0.89
N SER A 52 11.52 4.00 -0.67
CA SER A 52 11.37 2.98 -1.70
C SER A 52 9.94 2.48 -1.74
N HIS A 53 9.38 2.42 -2.94
CA HIS A 53 8.07 1.81 -3.23
C HIS A 53 8.20 0.65 -4.21
N TYR A 54 9.43 0.14 -4.43
CA TYR A 54 9.67 -0.96 -5.36
C TYR A 54 9.18 -2.29 -4.77
N PRO A 55 8.21 -2.97 -5.42
CA PRO A 55 7.56 -4.14 -4.83
C PRO A 55 8.40 -5.41 -4.84
N TYR A 56 9.52 -5.41 -5.57
CA TYR A 56 10.37 -6.59 -5.76
C TYR A 56 11.75 -6.47 -5.10
N ILE A 57 11.91 -5.64 -4.04
CA ILE A 57 13.20 -5.47 -3.35
C ILE A 57 13.81 -6.84 -2.97
N ASN A 58 12.99 -7.77 -2.50
CA ASN A 58 13.40 -9.12 -2.10
C ASN A 58 13.58 -10.11 -3.27
N ASN A 59 13.19 -9.73 -4.49
CA ASN A 59 13.22 -10.63 -5.64
C ASN A 59 14.24 -10.19 -6.67
N ILE A 60 15.50 -10.65 -6.49
CA ILE A 60 16.65 -10.28 -7.32
C ILE A 60 16.42 -10.57 -8.81
N SER A 61 15.62 -11.58 -9.16
CA SER A 61 15.33 -11.92 -10.55
C SER A 61 14.61 -10.78 -11.31
N HIS A 62 13.90 -9.90 -10.59
CA HIS A 62 13.23 -8.74 -11.18
C HIS A 62 14.13 -7.50 -11.27
N HIS A 63 15.21 -7.46 -10.51
CA HIS A 63 16.07 -6.27 -10.45
C HIS A 63 16.67 -5.89 -11.82
N ALA A 64 17.09 -6.89 -12.62
CA ALA A 64 17.66 -6.62 -13.93
C ALA A 64 16.60 -6.08 -14.91
N ARG A 65 15.38 -6.64 -14.88
CA ARG A 65 14.27 -6.20 -15.71
C ARG A 65 13.87 -4.75 -15.44
N ASP A 66 13.90 -4.36 -14.16
CA ASP A 66 13.38 -3.07 -13.69
C ASP A 66 14.51 -2.05 -13.44
N ASN A 67 15.74 -2.34 -13.87
CA ASN A 67 16.93 -1.52 -13.62
C ASN A 67 17.28 -1.31 -12.13
N TYR A 68 16.65 -2.08 -11.25
CA TYR A 68 16.82 -1.92 -9.81
C TYR A 68 18.20 -2.37 -9.31
N HIS A 69 18.89 -3.24 -10.06
CA HIS A 69 20.27 -3.62 -9.82
C HIS A 69 21.26 -2.44 -9.88
N VAL A 70 20.90 -1.33 -10.53
CA VAL A 70 21.69 -0.08 -10.58
C VAL A 70 21.27 0.87 -9.44
N ILE A 71 20.00 0.88 -9.08
CA ILE A 71 19.43 1.77 -8.06
C ILE A 71 19.79 1.29 -6.64
N LEU A 72 19.58 0.02 -6.34
CA LEU A 72 19.76 -0.54 -5.00
C LEU A 72 21.18 -0.30 -4.42
N PRO A 73 22.28 -0.53 -5.16
CA PRO A 73 23.62 -0.22 -4.66
C PRO A 73 23.82 1.26 -4.31
N GLN A 74 23.20 2.18 -5.03
CA GLN A 74 23.27 3.60 -4.74
C GLN A 74 22.53 3.96 -3.44
N ILE A 75 21.44 3.24 -3.13
CA ILE A 75 20.69 3.42 -1.89
C ILE A 75 21.49 2.86 -0.71
N VAL A 76 21.95 1.60 -0.79
CA VAL A 76 22.54 0.92 0.36
C VAL A 76 23.96 1.39 0.70
N ASN A 77 24.72 1.85 -0.29
CA ASN A 77 26.10 2.33 -0.09
C ASN A 77 26.18 3.80 0.32
N ASN A 78 25.08 4.54 0.28
CA ASN A 78 25.09 5.96 0.59
C ASN A 78 24.85 6.20 2.08
N LYS A 79 25.74 7.00 2.70
CA LYS A 79 25.67 7.34 4.12
C LYS A 79 25.05 8.73 4.37
N ASN A 80 24.69 9.45 3.31
CA ASN A 80 24.33 10.86 3.38
C ASN A 80 22.81 11.10 3.42
N PHE A 81 22.00 10.05 3.49
CA PHE A 81 20.56 10.17 3.60
C PHE A 81 19.94 9.03 4.42
N HIS A 82 18.71 9.22 4.82
CA HIS A 82 17.91 8.21 5.51
C HIS A 82 16.99 7.48 4.56
N ILE A 83 16.77 6.19 4.82
CA ILE A 83 15.85 5.34 4.07
C ILE A 83 14.58 5.19 4.90
N PHE A 84 13.44 5.56 4.32
CA PHE A 84 12.14 5.27 4.90
C PHE A 84 11.55 4.06 4.18
N ALA A 85 11.50 2.95 4.90
CA ALA A 85 10.97 1.68 4.42
C ALA A 85 9.51 1.51 4.85
N SER A 86 8.68 0.94 3.98
CA SER A 86 7.24 0.80 4.24
C SER A 86 6.88 -0.39 5.12
N SER A 87 7.79 -1.35 5.28
CA SER A 87 7.60 -2.56 6.08
C SER A 87 8.88 -2.99 6.79
N GLN A 88 8.75 -3.83 7.83
CA GLN A 88 9.90 -4.45 8.48
C GLN A 88 10.67 -5.35 7.50
N LYS A 89 9.96 -6.04 6.61
CA LYS A 89 10.55 -6.85 5.54
C LYS A 89 11.47 -6.04 4.62
N ASP A 90 11.08 -4.81 4.29
CA ASP A 90 11.93 -3.93 3.49
C ASP A 90 13.17 -3.49 4.28
N ILE A 91 13.02 -3.16 5.57
CA ILE A 91 14.15 -2.83 6.47
C ILE A 91 15.16 -3.97 6.47
N ASP A 92 14.71 -5.20 6.77
CA ASP A 92 15.56 -6.38 6.85
C ASP A 92 16.28 -6.64 5.51
N THR A 93 15.59 -6.36 4.42
CA THR A 93 16.15 -6.51 3.07
C THR A 93 17.22 -5.46 2.77
N PHE A 94 16.98 -4.19 3.06
CA PHE A 94 18.00 -3.15 2.89
C PHE A 94 19.24 -3.44 3.73
N ILE A 95 19.08 -3.90 4.97
CA ILE A 95 20.19 -4.31 5.84
C ILE A 95 20.94 -5.49 5.22
N LYS A 96 20.24 -6.50 4.71
CA LYS A 96 20.84 -7.65 4.02
C LYS A 96 21.68 -7.24 2.81
N PHE A 97 21.29 -6.18 2.11
CA PHE A 97 22.04 -5.63 0.98
C PHE A 97 23.13 -4.63 1.38
N GLY A 98 23.34 -4.39 2.66
CA GLY A 98 24.47 -3.60 3.17
C GLY A 98 24.12 -2.18 3.62
N ALA A 99 22.84 -1.81 3.67
CA ALA A 99 22.46 -0.52 4.21
C ALA A 99 22.74 -0.41 5.71
N ILE A 100 23.05 0.79 6.18
CA ILE A 100 23.36 1.07 7.58
C ILE A 100 22.07 1.06 8.39
N PRO A 101 21.90 0.19 9.40
CA PRO A 101 20.65 0.04 10.15
C PRO A 101 20.16 1.34 10.78
N GLU A 102 21.08 2.19 11.29
CA GLU A 102 20.78 3.45 11.95
C GLU A 102 20.15 4.50 10.99
N ASN A 103 20.36 4.33 9.70
CA ASN A 103 19.82 5.20 8.66
C ASN A 103 18.48 4.72 8.09
N ILE A 104 17.96 3.56 8.54
CA ILE A 104 16.72 3.00 8.01
C ILE A 104 15.62 3.13 9.05
N PHE A 105 14.44 3.61 8.63
CA PHE A 105 13.30 3.83 9.51
C PHE A 105 12.02 3.26 8.91
N LEU A 106 11.19 2.66 9.78
CA LEU A 106 9.86 2.25 9.39
C LEU A 106 8.96 3.47 9.20
N SER A 107 8.41 3.62 7.99
CA SER A 107 7.43 4.64 7.64
C SER A 107 6.23 3.97 6.96
N LYS A 108 5.28 3.53 7.77
CA LYS A 108 4.06 2.88 7.26
C LYS A 108 3.25 3.84 6.40
N LEU A 109 2.55 3.30 5.41
CA LEU A 109 1.63 4.05 4.57
C LEU A 109 0.26 4.16 5.27
N GLY A 110 -0.22 5.38 5.43
CA GLY A 110 -1.54 5.69 5.99
C GLY A 110 -2.57 6.04 4.91
N VAL A 111 -3.83 5.95 5.27
CA VAL A 111 -5.00 6.32 4.45
C VAL A 111 -5.70 7.48 5.10
N LYS A 112 -6.06 8.51 4.32
CA LYS A 112 -6.80 9.66 4.82
C LYS A 112 -8.26 9.28 5.00
N GLU A 113 -8.62 8.95 6.22
CA GLU A 113 -9.90 8.37 6.60
C GLU A 113 -11.11 9.27 6.28
N ASP A 114 -10.92 10.59 6.35
CA ASP A 114 -11.96 11.59 6.08
C ASP A 114 -12.35 11.67 4.59
N ASP A 115 -11.55 11.09 3.71
CA ASP A 115 -11.87 11.09 2.28
C ASP A 115 -12.93 10.02 1.93
N TYR A 116 -13.26 9.10 2.85
CA TYR A 116 -14.14 7.96 2.58
C TYR A 116 -15.49 8.08 3.29
N ASN A 117 -16.56 7.85 2.55
CA ASN A 117 -17.88 7.67 3.13
C ASN A 117 -17.92 6.37 3.94
N PHE A 118 -18.71 6.40 5.01
CA PHE A 118 -18.96 5.21 5.82
C PHE A 118 -20.47 4.96 5.98
N PHE A 119 -20.88 3.73 5.70
CA PHE A 119 -22.23 3.25 5.91
C PHE A 119 -22.19 2.12 6.95
N ALA A 120 -22.95 2.27 8.03
CA ALA A 120 -23.02 1.26 9.10
C ALA A 120 -23.65 -0.06 8.62
N GLU A 121 -24.41 -0.01 7.54
CA GLU A 121 -25.01 -1.18 6.88
C GLU A 121 -24.51 -1.28 5.44
N SER A 122 -24.25 -2.50 4.97
CA SER A 122 -23.92 -2.71 3.56
C SER A 122 -25.14 -2.54 2.68
N ILE A 123 -24.98 -1.86 1.54
CA ILE A 123 -26.03 -1.66 0.55
C ILE A 123 -26.03 -2.80 -0.48
N TYR A 124 -24.84 -3.24 -0.87
CA TYR A 124 -24.65 -4.33 -1.81
C TYR A 124 -24.27 -5.60 -1.05
N ASN A 125 -25.05 -6.67 -1.22
CA ASN A 125 -24.69 -7.99 -0.67
C ASN A 125 -23.62 -8.65 -1.56
N LYS A 126 -22.50 -7.94 -1.78
CA LYS A 126 -21.41 -8.33 -2.67
C LYS A 126 -20.06 -8.09 -2.05
N THR A 127 -19.09 -8.83 -2.52
CA THR A 127 -17.67 -8.65 -2.25
C THR A 127 -17.06 -7.68 -3.26
N LEU A 128 -16.19 -6.80 -2.80
CA LEU A 128 -15.46 -5.88 -3.67
C LEU A 128 -14.01 -6.36 -3.85
N CYS A 129 -13.53 -6.31 -5.10
CA CYS A 129 -12.12 -6.42 -5.44
C CYS A 129 -11.73 -5.18 -6.25
N PHE A 130 -11.07 -4.20 -5.62
CA PHE A 130 -10.62 -3.02 -6.37
C PHE A 130 -9.10 -2.89 -6.30
N SER A 131 -8.50 -2.94 -7.45
CA SER A 131 -7.07 -2.70 -7.69
C SER A 131 -6.82 -2.80 -9.19
N GLN A 132 -5.65 -2.36 -9.64
CA GLN A 132 -5.20 -2.70 -11.00
C GLN A 132 -5.28 -4.21 -11.21
N ILE A 133 -5.90 -4.65 -12.29
CA ILE A 133 -6.05 -6.06 -12.63
C ILE A 133 -4.80 -6.48 -13.41
N VAL A 134 -3.89 -7.14 -12.72
CA VAL A 134 -2.59 -7.60 -13.25
C VAL A 134 -2.30 -9.01 -12.77
N GLU A 135 -1.51 -9.77 -13.53
CA GLU A 135 -1.25 -11.18 -13.28
C GLU A 135 -0.85 -11.46 -11.81
N ARG A 136 0.04 -10.67 -11.22
CA ARG A 136 0.48 -10.86 -9.83
C ARG A 136 -0.63 -10.76 -8.79
N LYS A 137 -1.73 -10.05 -9.08
CA LYS A 137 -2.88 -9.90 -8.18
C LYS A 137 -3.93 -10.99 -8.32
N ARG A 138 -3.75 -11.89 -9.28
CA ARG A 138 -4.50 -13.15 -9.43
C ARG A 138 -6.02 -13.02 -9.50
N GLN A 139 -6.56 -11.85 -9.86
CA GLN A 139 -8.03 -11.68 -10.00
C GLN A 139 -8.63 -12.68 -10.99
N TYR A 140 -7.84 -13.14 -11.96
CA TYR A 140 -8.26 -14.15 -12.93
C TYR A 140 -8.67 -15.49 -12.28
N LEU A 141 -8.16 -15.83 -11.08
CA LEU A 141 -8.54 -17.05 -10.37
C LEU A 141 -9.99 -16.98 -9.86
N ILE A 142 -10.41 -15.81 -9.43
CA ILE A 142 -11.72 -15.61 -8.77
C ILE A 142 -12.74 -14.87 -9.66
N GLN A 143 -12.41 -14.61 -10.92
CA GLN A 143 -13.27 -13.83 -11.84
C GLN A 143 -14.65 -14.46 -12.10
N ASN A 144 -14.80 -15.79 -11.88
CA ASN A 144 -16.04 -16.51 -12.09
C ASN A 144 -16.93 -16.61 -10.83
N ILE A 145 -16.50 -16.07 -9.69
CA ILE A 145 -17.34 -15.96 -8.49
C ILE A 145 -18.35 -14.83 -8.70
N GLU A 146 -19.64 -15.14 -8.77
CA GLU A 146 -20.68 -14.21 -9.22
C GLU A 146 -20.87 -13.00 -8.29
N ASP A 147 -20.63 -13.15 -6.99
CA ASP A 147 -20.85 -12.13 -6.00
C ASP A 147 -19.64 -11.19 -5.78
N ILE A 148 -18.64 -11.25 -6.66
CA ILE A 148 -17.50 -10.33 -6.61
C ILE A 148 -17.62 -9.30 -7.73
N ASP A 149 -17.63 -8.01 -7.38
CA ASP A 149 -17.46 -6.92 -8.33
C ASP A 149 -15.99 -6.51 -8.41
N PHE A 150 -15.46 -6.38 -9.63
CA PHE A 150 -14.07 -6.01 -9.90
C PHE A 150 -13.98 -4.59 -10.43
N MET A 151 -13.09 -3.76 -9.83
CA MET A 151 -12.85 -2.37 -10.25
C MET A 151 -11.34 -2.13 -10.40
N GLY A 152 -10.96 -1.45 -11.47
CA GLY A 152 -9.58 -1.03 -11.74
C GLY A 152 -9.16 -1.22 -13.17
N ARG A 153 -8.02 -0.65 -13.54
CA ARG A 153 -7.47 -0.77 -14.88
C ARG A 153 -7.14 -2.24 -15.19
N LEU A 154 -7.60 -2.71 -16.34
CA LEU A 154 -7.41 -4.09 -16.79
C LEU A 154 -6.16 -4.19 -17.67
N ASP A 155 -5.13 -4.84 -17.14
CA ASP A 155 -3.86 -5.10 -17.84
C ASP A 155 -3.52 -6.62 -17.89
N ASP A 156 -4.39 -7.49 -17.36
CA ASP A 156 -4.19 -8.95 -17.35
C ASP A 156 -5.06 -9.65 -18.39
N GLN A 157 -4.45 -10.25 -19.40
CA GLN A 157 -5.16 -11.00 -20.45
C GLN A 157 -5.84 -12.28 -19.95
N LYS A 158 -5.43 -12.84 -18.79
CA LYS A 158 -6.08 -14.01 -18.17
C LYS A 158 -7.43 -13.64 -17.53
N PHE A 159 -7.65 -12.36 -17.23
CA PHE A 159 -8.91 -11.85 -16.75
C PHE A 159 -9.82 -11.53 -17.93
N ASN A 160 -10.71 -12.47 -18.27
CA ASN A 160 -11.55 -12.43 -19.47
C ASN A 160 -13.06 -12.54 -19.19
N ASN A 161 -13.48 -12.83 -17.95
CA ASN A 161 -14.89 -12.78 -17.57
C ASN A 161 -15.28 -11.36 -17.13
N LEU A 162 -15.87 -10.60 -18.05
CA LEU A 162 -16.22 -9.20 -17.82
C LEU A 162 -17.62 -9.00 -17.19
N LYS A 163 -18.35 -10.07 -16.84
CA LYS A 163 -19.71 -9.98 -16.28
C LYS A 163 -19.78 -9.06 -15.04
N ASN A 164 -18.82 -9.19 -14.15
CA ASN A 164 -18.76 -8.45 -12.89
C ASN A 164 -17.68 -7.37 -12.89
N TYR A 165 -17.06 -7.08 -14.02
CA TYR A 165 -16.09 -6.02 -14.18
C TYR A 165 -16.79 -4.67 -14.35
N LYS A 166 -16.48 -3.73 -13.45
CA LYS A 166 -17.07 -2.38 -13.43
C LYS A 166 -16.20 -1.31 -14.11
N GLY A 167 -15.05 -1.72 -14.64
CA GLY A 167 -14.12 -0.81 -15.30
C GLY A 167 -13.15 -0.11 -14.36
N GLU A 168 -12.37 0.78 -14.94
CA GLU A 168 -11.53 1.71 -14.19
C GLU A 168 -12.42 2.86 -13.68
N VAL A 169 -12.32 3.14 -12.39
CA VAL A 169 -13.15 4.14 -11.71
C VAL A 169 -12.30 5.25 -11.09
N SER A 170 -12.87 6.43 -10.96
CA SER A 170 -12.17 7.54 -10.33
C SER A 170 -11.99 7.34 -8.83
N ARG A 171 -10.96 7.97 -8.24
CA ARG A 171 -10.76 7.96 -6.79
C ARG A 171 -11.98 8.47 -6.04
N LYS A 172 -12.60 9.55 -6.53
CA LYS A 172 -13.83 10.11 -5.93
C LYS A 172 -14.93 9.06 -5.85
N PHE A 173 -15.17 8.34 -6.96
CA PHE A 173 -16.18 7.28 -6.99
C PHE A 173 -15.87 6.18 -5.99
N LEU A 174 -14.61 5.71 -5.92
CA LEU A 174 -14.19 4.69 -4.93
C LEU A 174 -14.47 5.16 -3.50
N ASN A 175 -14.10 6.38 -3.15
CA ASN A 175 -14.29 6.95 -1.82
C ASN A 175 -15.77 6.97 -1.39
N GLU A 176 -16.68 7.13 -2.35
CA GLU A 176 -18.12 7.14 -2.13
C GLU A 176 -18.73 5.72 -2.09
N GLU A 177 -18.14 4.75 -2.79
CA GLU A 177 -18.76 3.44 -3.06
C GLU A 177 -18.23 2.28 -2.20
N ILE A 178 -16.94 2.30 -1.78
CA ILE A 178 -16.33 1.16 -1.09
C ILE A 178 -17.19 0.67 0.07
N SER A 179 -17.61 1.58 0.93
CA SER A 179 -18.37 1.23 2.15
C SER A 179 -19.77 0.68 1.88
N LYS A 180 -20.25 0.65 0.66
CA LYS A 180 -21.55 0.05 0.29
C LYS A 180 -21.47 -1.46 0.13
N TYR A 181 -20.28 -2.00 -0.06
CA TYR A 181 -20.04 -3.44 -0.19
C TYR A 181 -20.05 -4.16 1.17
N SER A 182 -20.17 -5.49 1.14
CA SER A 182 -20.22 -6.29 2.35
C SER A 182 -18.85 -6.63 2.89
N ASN A 183 -17.90 -7.01 2.02
CA ASN A 183 -16.50 -7.28 2.36
C ASN A 183 -15.59 -7.04 1.16
N PHE A 184 -14.29 -7.27 1.34
CA PHE A 184 -13.26 -7.03 0.34
C PHE A 184 -12.35 -8.24 0.15
N ILE A 185 -11.84 -8.47 -1.08
CA ILE A 185 -10.87 -9.52 -1.38
C ILE A 185 -9.67 -9.02 -2.18
N LEU A 186 -8.46 -9.48 -1.80
CA LEU A 186 -7.22 -9.31 -2.58
C LEU A 186 -6.26 -10.48 -2.36
N ILE A 187 -5.99 -11.25 -3.42
CA ILE A 187 -5.16 -12.48 -3.37
C ILE A 187 -3.83 -12.35 -4.12
N SER A 188 -3.14 -11.22 -3.96
CA SER A 188 -1.85 -10.97 -4.64
C SER A 188 -0.81 -12.05 -4.32
N SER A 189 0.06 -12.36 -5.28
CA SER A 189 1.17 -13.31 -5.09
C SER A 189 2.39 -12.69 -4.40
N ILE A 190 2.54 -11.37 -4.49
CA ILE A 190 3.66 -10.65 -3.91
C ILE A 190 3.26 -9.21 -3.57
N GLU A 191 3.53 -8.83 -2.33
CA GLU A 191 3.45 -7.45 -1.83
C GLU A 191 4.57 -7.27 -0.80
N ASN A 192 5.07 -6.05 -0.64
CA ASN A 192 6.08 -5.73 0.39
C ASN A 192 5.45 -5.28 1.71
N THR A 193 4.26 -4.72 1.62
CA THR A 193 3.45 -4.24 2.74
C THR A 193 1.99 -4.54 2.45
N THR A 194 1.12 -4.43 3.44
CA THR A 194 -0.33 -4.47 3.19
C THR A 194 -0.72 -3.34 2.23
N PRO A 195 -1.28 -3.65 1.05
CA PRO A 195 -1.64 -2.66 0.06
C PRO A 195 -2.64 -1.62 0.58
N LEU A 196 -2.53 -0.37 0.10
CA LEU A 196 -3.45 0.71 0.49
C LEU A 196 -4.92 0.33 0.30
N VAL A 197 -5.26 -0.38 -0.77
CA VAL A 197 -6.64 -0.81 -1.05
C VAL A 197 -7.24 -1.69 0.06
N VAL A 198 -6.43 -2.50 0.75
CA VAL A 198 -6.85 -3.29 1.91
C VAL A 198 -7.08 -2.39 3.12
N LYS A 199 -6.19 -1.44 3.35
CA LYS A 199 -6.30 -0.44 4.42
C LYS A 199 -7.53 0.45 4.21
N GLU A 200 -7.79 0.86 2.97
CA GLU A 200 -8.98 1.60 2.54
C GLU A 200 -10.27 0.80 2.82
N ALA A 201 -10.28 -0.50 2.49
CA ALA A 201 -11.42 -1.38 2.78
C ALA A 201 -11.71 -1.46 4.29
N LEU A 202 -10.68 -1.67 5.12
CA LEU A 202 -10.82 -1.71 6.58
C LEU A 202 -11.33 -0.38 7.15
N ILE A 203 -10.82 0.76 6.68
CA ILE A 203 -11.29 2.10 7.07
C ILE A 203 -12.74 2.32 6.66
N CYS A 204 -13.19 1.73 5.55
CA CYS A 204 -14.58 1.74 5.12
C CYS A 204 -15.47 0.72 5.85
N GLY A 205 -14.94 -0.01 6.85
CA GLY A 205 -15.69 -0.97 7.65
C GLY A 205 -15.91 -2.32 6.96
N LEU A 206 -15.08 -2.68 5.98
CA LEU A 206 -15.17 -3.98 5.29
C LEU A 206 -14.20 -4.97 5.91
N GLY A 207 -14.67 -6.15 6.28
CA GLY A 207 -13.82 -7.30 6.54
C GLY A 207 -13.06 -7.69 5.29
N VAL A 208 -11.88 -8.28 5.46
CA VAL A 208 -10.97 -8.53 4.35
C VAL A 208 -10.61 -10.00 4.22
N VAL A 209 -10.60 -10.49 2.99
CA VAL A 209 -10.07 -11.80 2.60
C VAL A 209 -8.81 -11.56 1.80
N VAL A 210 -7.67 -12.02 2.29
CA VAL A 210 -6.37 -11.71 1.70
C VAL A 210 -5.47 -12.93 1.59
N SER A 211 -4.54 -12.94 0.62
CA SER A 211 -3.46 -13.94 0.60
C SER A 211 -2.39 -13.66 1.65
N GLU A 212 -1.57 -14.65 1.98
CA GLU A 212 -0.45 -14.51 2.93
C GLU A 212 0.47 -13.34 2.58
N SER A 213 0.76 -13.12 1.29
CA SER A 213 1.64 -12.02 0.85
C SER A 213 1.07 -10.63 1.10
N VAL A 214 -0.22 -10.52 1.37
CA VAL A 214 -0.94 -9.25 1.61
C VAL A 214 -1.10 -8.97 3.11
N SER A 215 -1.00 -10.00 3.96
CA SER A 215 -1.41 -9.94 5.39
C SER A 215 -0.38 -9.33 6.34
N TYR A 216 0.79 -8.90 5.91
CA TYR A 216 1.94 -8.55 6.74
C TYR A 216 1.69 -7.59 7.92
N GLU A 217 0.80 -6.62 7.76
CA GLU A 217 0.51 -5.63 8.80
C GLU A 217 -0.84 -5.87 9.46
N LEU A 218 -1.53 -6.97 9.11
CA LEU A 218 -2.84 -7.31 9.62
C LEU A 218 -2.74 -8.23 10.82
N ASP A 219 -3.63 -8.07 11.79
CA ASP A 219 -3.79 -9.02 12.89
C ASP A 219 -4.72 -10.16 12.46
N ALA A 220 -4.12 -11.27 12.05
CA ALA A 220 -4.85 -12.46 11.59
C ALA A 220 -5.65 -13.18 12.70
N ASN A 221 -5.57 -12.74 13.97
CA ASN A 221 -6.42 -13.28 15.05
C ASN A 221 -7.81 -12.62 15.08
N LEU A 222 -8.01 -11.54 14.34
CA LEU A 222 -9.30 -10.88 14.22
C LEU A 222 -10.18 -11.62 13.21
N ASP A 223 -11.38 -11.96 13.59
CA ASP A 223 -12.29 -12.80 12.80
C ASP A 223 -12.74 -12.16 11.47
N PHE A 224 -12.69 -10.83 11.35
CA PHE A 224 -12.96 -10.11 10.11
C PHE A 224 -11.75 -10.01 9.16
N ILE A 225 -10.61 -10.61 9.52
CA ILE A 225 -9.42 -10.74 8.68
C ILE A 225 -9.20 -12.21 8.36
N SER A 226 -9.52 -12.62 7.15
CA SER A 226 -9.36 -13.99 6.68
C SER A 226 -8.12 -14.09 5.77
N VAL A 227 -7.17 -14.94 6.14
CA VAL A 227 -5.93 -15.15 5.37
C VAL A 227 -5.99 -16.48 4.63
N ILE A 228 -5.91 -16.43 3.29
CA ILE A 228 -5.81 -17.59 2.42
C ILE A 228 -4.34 -17.99 2.29
N LYS A 229 -4.01 -19.19 2.72
CA LYS A 229 -2.67 -19.75 2.56
C LYS A 229 -2.37 -20.07 1.09
N GLU A 230 -1.11 -19.96 0.71
CA GLU A 230 -0.68 -20.17 -0.67
C GLU A 230 -1.04 -21.58 -1.20
N GLU A 231 -1.06 -22.59 -0.35
CA GLU A 231 -1.46 -23.96 -0.70
C GLU A 231 -2.91 -24.09 -1.17
N TYR A 232 -3.81 -23.16 -0.73
CA TYR A 232 -5.24 -23.16 -1.10
C TYR A 232 -5.59 -22.10 -2.16
N ILE A 233 -4.62 -21.38 -2.71
CA ILE A 233 -4.87 -20.23 -3.59
C ILE A 233 -5.55 -20.63 -4.92
N ASN A 234 -5.45 -21.87 -5.34
CA ASN A 234 -6.09 -22.41 -6.54
C ASN A 234 -7.40 -23.20 -6.24
N ASP A 235 -7.77 -23.33 -4.96
CA ASP A 235 -9.03 -23.97 -4.56
C ASP A 235 -10.14 -22.92 -4.50
N ILE A 236 -10.88 -22.80 -5.61
CA ILE A 236 -11.92 -21.77 -5.78
C ILE A 236 -13.10 -21.98 -4.84
N ASP A 237 -13.47 -23.23 -4.56
CA ASP A 237 -14.56 -23.54 -3.64
C ASP A 237 -14.18 -23.19 -2.20
N TYR A 238 -12.93 -23.45 -1.80
CA TYR A 238 -12.40 -23.00 -0.52
C TYR A 238 -12.40 -21.47 -0.43
N ILE A 239 -11.89 -20.79 -1.45
CA ILE A 239 -11.87 -19.31 -1.47
C ILE A 239 -13.28 -18.74 -1.34
N LYS A 240 -14.23 -19.29 -2.11
CA LYS A 240 -15.64 -18.86 -2.05
C LYS A 240 -16.22 -19.03 -0.66
N LYS A 241 -15.99 -20.18 -0.01
CA LYS A 241 -16.42 -20.43 1.37
C LYS A 241 -15.86 -19.38 2.33
N ILE A 242 -14.56 -19.09 2.28
CA ILE A 242 -13.92 -18.07 3.13
C ILE A 242 -14.50 -16.66 2.87
N ILE A 243 -14.78 -16.30 1.61
CA ILE A 243 -15.45 -15.05 1.27
C ILE A 243 -16.82 -14.95 1.94
N ASP A 244 -17.64 -16.01 1.83
CA ASP A 244 -18.99 -16.03 2.37
C ASP A 244 -18.99 -15.95 3.90
N GLU A 245 -18.11 -16.68 4.59
CA GLU A 245 -17.93 -16.62 6.05
C GLU A 245 -17.47 -15.22 6.49
N ASN A 246 -16.46 -14.65 5.86
CA ASN A 246 -15.97 -13.30 6.15
C ASN A 246 -17.04 -12.22 5.92
N LYS A 247 -17.87 -12.39 4.87
CA LYS A 247 -18.96 -11.47 4.54
C LYS A 247 -19.96 -11.36 5.70
N LEU A 248 -20.35 -12.49 6.30
CA LEU A 248 -21.29 -12.50 7.44
C LEU A 248 -20.72 -11.75 8.64
N ILE A 249 -19.45 -11.98 8.96
CA ILE A 249 -18.76 -11.31 10.08
C ILE A 249 -18.63 -9.81 9.77
N SER A 250 -18.22 -9.47 8.55
CA SER A 250 -18.03 -8.09 8.11
C SER A 250 -19.30 -7.25 8.25
N ILE A 251 -20.45 -7.78 7.82
CA ILE A 251 -21.74 -7.08 7.93
C ILE A 251 -22.08 -6.78 9.40
N GLN A 252 -21.81 -7.71 10.31
CA GLN A 252 -22.12 -7.56 11.73
C GLN A 252 -21.17 -6.60 12.47
N LYS A 253 -19.90 -6.50 12.03
CA LYS A 253 -18.84 -5.81 12.78
C LYS A 253 -18.33 -4.53 12.12
N ARG A 254 -19.09 -3.92 11.23
CA ARG A 254 -18.64 -2.76 10.41
C ARG A 254 -18.01 -1.63 11.23
N ASN A 255 -18.59 -1.24 12.35
CA ASN A 255 -18.04 -0.20 13.22
C ASN A 255 -16.72 -0.64 13.87
N GLU A 256 -16.64 -1.89 14.32
CA GLU A 256 -15.42 -2.46 14.91
C GLU A 256 -14.28 -2.50 13.88
N ILE A 257 -14.58 -2.96 12.67
CA ILE A 257 -13.63 -3.02 11.54
C ILE A 257 -13.13 -1.61 11.20
N ARG A 258 -14.05 -0.63 11.08
CA ARG A 258 -13.68 0.75 10.83
C ARG A 258 -12.76 1.32 11.90
N ASN A 259 -13.10 1.12 13.16
CA ASN A 259 -12.29 1.60 14.29
C ASN A 259 -10.87 0.99 14.24
N TYR A 260 -10.77 -0.32 14.01
CA TYR A 260 -9.49 -0.99 13.77
C TYR A 260 -8.73 -0.38 12.61
N GLY A 261 -9.41 -0.15 11.46
CA GLY A 261 -8.83 0.45 10.28
C GLY A 261 -8.26 1.85 10.54
N ILE A 262 -9.02 2.72 11.20
CA ILE A 262 -8.59 4.09 11.54
C ILE A 262 -7.44 4.07 12.54
N GLU A 263 -7.50 3.25 13.58
CA GLU A 263 -6.47 3.20 14.62
C GLU A 263 -5.12 2.71 14.07
N ASN A 264 -5.12 1.75 13.15
CA ASN A 264 -3.92 1.09 12.66
C ASN A 264 -3.43 1.65 11.33
N PHE A 265 -4.31 2.21 10.50
CA PHE A 265 -3.99 2.63 9.13
C PHE A 265 -4.45 4.05 8.80
N GLY A 266 -5.19 4.73 9.67
CA GLY A 266 -5.56 6.14 9.48
C GLY A 266 -4.33 7.03 9.36
N LEU A 267 -4.36 7.99 8.43
CA LEU A 267 -3.21 8.85 8.14
C LEU A 267 -2.77 9.62 9.38
N GLU A 268 -3.70 10.18 10.13
CA GLU A 268 -3.40 10.92 11.36
C GLU A 268 -2.69 10.03 12.40
N SER A 269 -3.17 8.79 12.58
CA SER A 269 -2.57 7.81 13.48
C SER A 269 -1.13 7.47 13.06
N ILE A 270 -0.91 7.19 11.75
CA ILE A 270 0.41 6.87 11.21
C ILE A 270 1.36 8.07 11.33
N LEU A 271 0.90 9.27 10.95
CA LEU A 271 1.74 10.48 11.01
C LEU A 271 2.20 10.77 12.43
N THR A 272 1.30 10.71 13.41
CA THR A 272 1.62 11.05 14.80
C THR A 272 2.48 10.00 15.49
N LYS A 273 2.18 8.71 15.29
CA LYS A 273 2.87 7.60 15.97
C LYS A 273 4.30 7.39 15.47
N SER A 274 4.57 7.64 14.18
CA SER A 274 5.88 7.29 13.58
C SER A 274 6.52 8.41 12.79
N TYR A 275 5.91 8.88 11.71
CA TYR A 275 6.55 9.74 10.71
C TYR A 275 7.00 11.09 11.31
N ILE A 276 6.09 11.87 11.88
CA ILE A 276 6.38 13.18 12.46
C ILE A 276 7.36 13.09 13.63
N LYS A 277 7.19 12.07 14.48
CA LYS A 277 8.11 11.81 15.59
C LYS A 277 9.53 11.59 15.07
N LYS A 278 9.68 10.84 13.98
CA LYS A 278 10.98 10.58 13.38
C LYS A 278 11.57 11.83 12.72
N LEU A 279 10.80 12.57 11.92
CA LEU A 279 11.28 13.82 11.33
C LEU A 279 11.83 14.78 12.39
N LYS A 280 11.08 14.98 13.49
CA LYS A 280 11.51 15.84 14.60
C LYS A 280 12.77 15.33 15.33
N SER A 281 13.06 14.04 15.28
CA SER A 281 14.29 13.51 15.88
C SER A 281 15.52 13.64 14.99
N LEU A 282 15.35 14.03 13.72
CA LEU A 282 16.44 14.25 12.77
C LEU A 282 16.92 15.71 12.76
N ILE A 283 16.07 16.65 13.19
CA ILE A 283 16.38 18.08 13.35
C ILE A 283 17.03 18.33 14.70
#